data_5c8ec633b14d824ff0916d160e6a6591
#
_entry.id   5c8ec633b14d824ff0916d160e6a6591
#
_cell.length_a   1.000
_cell.length_b   1.000
_cell.length_c   1.000
_cell.angle_alpha   90.00
_cell.angle_beta   90.00
_cell.angle_gamma   90.00
#
_symmetry.space_group_name_H-M   'P 1'
#
loop_
_entity.id
_entity.type
_entity.pdbx_description
1 polymer ?
#
loop_
_entity_poly.entity_id
_entity_poly.type
_entity_poly.pdbx_seq_one_letter_code
_entity_poly.pdbx_strand_id
1 'polypeptide(L)'
;FNMLKCNHLESNLIINKNDTYFKYHLDRYKYASRYETGSSRETINIAHREKAEIFIKSLEVRLSNGDNLLGLNQTIADLAIFPFIRQFSNVEPNWWKSSNYKKTTKWLERCIKSDLFHKIMDKHAIWKPNLT
;
A
#
# COMPACT_ATOMS: atom_id res chain seq x y z
N PHE A 1 -27.74 3.45 -4.74
CA PHE A 1 -28.09 2.03 -4.71
C PHE A 1 -27.14 1.20 -5.57
N ASN A 2 -27.17 1.39 -6.88
CA ASN A 2 -26.24 0.68 -7.75
C ASN A 2 -24.78 1.09 -7.49
N MET A 3 -24.58 2.31 -7.07
CA MET A 3 -23.25 2.80 -6.72
C MET A 3 -22.64 2.07 -5.55
N LEU A 4 -23.43 1.78 -4.52
CA LEU A 4 -22.97 1.02 -3.37
C LEU A 4 -22.51 -0.38 -3.79
N LYS A 5 -23.30 -1.01 -4.66
CA LYS A 5 -22.98 -2.34 -5.14
C LYS A 5 -21.72 -2.35 -6.00
N CYS A 6 -21.55 -1.35 -6.87
CA CYS A 6 -20.36 -1.21 -7.70
C CYS A 6 -19.12 -0.95 -6.84
N ASN A 7 -19.25 -0.07 -5.83
CA ASN A 7 -18.13 0.23 -4.94
C ASN A 7 -17.71 -1.00 -4.15
N HIS A 8 -18.67 -1.82 -3.76
CA HIS A 8 -18.37 -3.05 -3.02
C HIS A 8 -17.59 -4.03 -3.89
N LEU A 9 -17.99 -4.19 -5.16
CA LEU A 9 -17.27 -5.04 -6.10
C LEU A 9 -15.87 -4.51 -6.38
N GLU A 10 -15.74 -3.21 -6.61
CA GLU A 10 -14.43 -2.60 -6.84
C GLU A 10 -13.53 -2.73 -5.63
N SER A 11 -14.10 -2.56 -4.44
CA SER A 11 -13.36 -2.72 -3.19
C SER A 11 -12.79 -4.14 -3.09
N ASN A 12 -13.62 -5.14 -3.36
CA ASN A 12 -13.17 -6.54 -3.32
C ASN A 12 -12.11 -6.82 -4.35
N LEU A 13 -12.24 -6.29 -5.56
CA LEU A 13 -11.27 -6.53 -6.62
C LEU A 13 -9.91 -5.92 -6.29
N ILE A 14 -9.89 -4.69 -5.80
CA ILE A 14 -8.62 -4.03 -5.50
C ILE A 14 -7.96 -4.62 -4.28
N ILE A 15 -8.74 -5.00 -3.26
CA ILE A 15 -8.20 -5.65 -2.07
C ILE A 15 -7.63 -7.02 -2.45
N ASN A 16 -8.33 -7.78 -3.28
CA ASN A 16 -7.82 -9.07 -3.74
C ASN A 16 -6.50 -8.92 -4.50
N LYS A 17 -6.40 -7.91 -5.35
CA LYS A 17 -5.18 -7.65 -6.10
C LYS A 17 -4.02 -7.31 -5.16
N ASN A 18 -4.30 -6.54 -4.12
CA ASN A 18 -3.32 -6.22 -3.10
C ASN A 18 -2.86 -7.49 -2.37
N ASP A 19 -3.81 -8.32 -1.96
CA ASP A 19 -3.52 -9.51 -1.15
C ASP A 19 -2.79 -10.61 -1.93
N THR A 20 -2.98 -10.67 -3.24
CA THR A 20 -2.37 -11.70 -4.08
C THR A 20 -1.15 -11.18 -4.81
N TYR A 21 -1.34 -10.27 -5.74
CA TYR A 21 -0.27 -9.81 -6.61
C TYR A 21 0.73 -8.91 -5.91
N PHE A 22 0.23 -7.84 -5.30
CA PHE A 22 1.11 -6.83 -4.70
C PHE A 22 1.89 -7.40 -3.53
N LYS A 23 1.20 -8.09 -2.65
CA LYS A 23 1.82 -8.66 -1.46
C LYS A 23 2.89 -9.68 -1.82
N TYR A 24 2.66 -10.47 -2.86
CA TYR A 24 3.63 -11.45 -3.35
C TYR A 24 4.96 -10.76 -3.70
N HIS A 25 4.90 -9.69 -4.48
CA HIS A 25 6.11 -8.98 -4.89
C HIS A 25 6.69 -8.13 -3.79
N LEU A 26 5.85 -7.56 -2.93
CA LEU A 26 6.31 -6.81 -1.76
C LEU A 26 7.15 -7.69 -0.85
N ASP A 27 6.66 -8.89 -0.54
CA ASP A 27 7.38 -9.79 0.34
C ASP A 27 8.76 -10.14 -0.24
N ARG A 28 8.84 -10.42 -1.52
CA ARG A 28 10.09 -10.76 -2.17
C ARG A 28 11.03 -9.57 -2.27
N TYR A 29 10.48 -8.40 -2.49
CA TYR A 29 11.26 -7.16 -2.49
C TYR A 29 11.89 -6.93 -1.12
N LYS A 30 11.11 -7.09 -0.04
CA LYS A 30 11.60 -6.94 1.32
C LYS A 30 12.64 -8.00 1.68
N TYR A 31 12.35 -9.24 1.40
CA TYR A 31 13.23 -10.35 1.78
C TYR A 31 14.52 -10.35 0.98
N ALA A 32 14.45 -10.04 -0.30
CA ALA A 32 15.67 -9.95 -1.11
C ALA A 32 16.62 -8.93 -0.53
N SER A 33 16.11 -7.78 -0.04
CA SER A 33 16.97 -6.77 0.56
C SER A 33 17.59 -7.22 1.88
N ARG A 34 17.05 -8.26 2.50
CA ARG A 34 17.56 -8.77 3.77
C ARG A 34 18.52 -9.94 3.61
N TYR A 35 18.21 -10.86 2.70
CA TYR A 35 18.85 -12.16 2.69
C TYR A 35 19.77 -12.42 1.51
N GLU A 36 19.55 -11.75 0.40
CA GLU A 36 20.42 -11.91 -0.74
C GLU A 36 21.69 -11.08 -0.57
N THR A 37 22.78 -11.54 -1.17
CA THR A 37 24.06 -10.84 -1.10
C THR A 37 24.63 -10.64 -2.49
N GLY A 38 25.47 -9.62 -2.64
CA GLY A 38 26.15 -9.36 -3.89
C GLY A 38 25.25 -8.72 -4.94
N SER A 39 25.67 -8.79 -6.19
CA SER A 39 25.01 -8.10 -7.29
C SER A 39 23.64 -8.68 -7.64
N SER A 40 23.43 -9.96 -7.42
CA SER A 40 22.14 -10.59 -7.71
C SER A 40 21.04 -10.09 -6.78
N ARG A 41 21.40 -9.66 -5.59
CA ARG A 41 20.48 -9.09 -4.60
C ARG A 41 19.78 -7.85 -5.15
N GLU A 42 20.54 -6.91 -5.68
CA GLU A 42 19.99 -5.68 -6.24
C GLU A 42 19.07 -5.97 -7.42
N THR A 43 19.50 -6.88 -8.29
CA THR A 43 18.72 -7.25 -9.46
C THR A 43 17.37 -7.83 -9.06
N ILE A 44 17.36 -8.70 -8.05
CA ILE A 44 16.14 -9.33 -7.58
C ILE A 44 15.21 -8.28 -6.96
N ASN A 45 15.78 -7.37 -6.15
CA ASN A 45 15.01 -6.30 -5.55
C ASN A 45 14.32 -5.43 -6.59
N ILE A 46 15.07 -5.02 -7.60
CA ILE A 46 14.54 -4.15 -8.64
C ILE A 46 13.44 -4.86 -9.43
N ALA A 47 13.65 -6.14 -9.77
CA ALA A 47 12.64 -6.89 -10.52
C ALA A 47 11.31 -6.97 -9.78
N HIS A 48 11.35 -7.31 -8.51
CA HIS A 48 10.13 -7.40 -7.73
C HIS A 48 9.54 -6.04 -7.42
N ARG A 49 10.37 -5.03 -7.20
CA ARG A 49 9.90 -3.65 -7.05
C ARG A 49 9.14 -3.19 -8.28
N GLU A 50 9.69 -3.43 -9.47
CA GLU A 50 9.05 -3.01 -10.71
C GLU A 50 7.70 -3.69 -10.93
N LYS A 51 7.61 -4.96 -10.56
CA LYS A 51 6.33 -5.68 -10.66
C LYS A 51 5.32 -5.14 -9.66
N ALA A 52 5.77 -4.86 -8.44
CA ALA A 52 4.89 -4.25 -7.43
C ALA A 52 4.45 -2.86 -7.87
N GLU A 53 5.29 -2.12 -8.58
CA GLU A 53 4.96 -0.78 -9.06
C GLU A 53 3.77 -0.78 -10.01
N ILE A 54 3.49 -1.88 -10.69
CA ILE A 54 2.31 -1.97 -11.54
C ILE A 54 1.05 -1.70 -10.72
N PHE A 55 0.99 -2.28 -9.52
CA PHE A 55 -0.11 -2.02 -8.61
C PHE A 55 -0.10 -0.58 -8.09
N ILE A 56 1.07 -0.07 -7.73
CA ILE A 56 1.20 1.33 -7.26
C ILE A 56 0.74 2.31 -8.32
N LYS A 57 1.10 2.06 -9.58
CA LYS A 57 0.66 2.92 -10.69
C LYS A 57 -0.85 2.92 -10.84
N SER A 58 -1.49 1.78 -10.59
CA SER A 58 -2.96 1.71 -10.64
C SER A 58 -3.58 2.53 -9.51
N LEU A 59 -2.96 2.57 -8.34
CA LEU A 59 -3.42 3.42 -7.24
C LEU A 59 -3.26 4.90 -7.58
N GLU A 60 -2.14 5.25 -8.18
CA GLU A 60 -1.88 6.64 -8.57
C GLU A 60 -2.95 7.14 -9.55
N VAL A 61 -3.35 6.29 -10.49
CA VAL A 61 -4.42 6.62 -11.44
C VAL A 61 -5.76 6.80 -10.72
N ARG A 62 -6.10 5.91 -9.80
CA ARG A 62 -7.34 6.04 -9.04
C ARG A 62 -7.38 7.34 -8.23
N LEU A 63 -6.26 7.70 -7.65
CA LEU A 63 -6.15 8.91 -6.82
C LEU A 63 -6.16 10.19 -7.65
N SER A 64 -6.14 10.09 -8.97
CA SER A 64 -6.37 11.25 -9.84
C SER A 64 -7.82 11.67 -9.85
N ASN A 65 -8.75 10.77 -9.48
CA ASN A 65 -10.18 11.02 -9.53
C ASN A 65 -10.78 11.40 -8.17
N GLY A 66 -9.99 11.34 -7.11
CA GLY A 66 -10.47 11.68 -5.78
C GLY A 66 -9.37 11.46 -4.75
N ASP A 67 -9.64 11.82 -3.51
CA ASP A 67 -8.64 11.75 -2.46
C ASP A 67 -8.42 10.35 -1.92
N ASN A 68 -9.28 9.42 -2.27
CA ASN A 68 -9.19 8.03 -1.82
C ASN A 68 -9.36 7.07 -2.99
N LEU A 69 -9.09 5.79 -2.74
CA LEU A 69 -9.00 4.80 -3.83
C LEU A 69 -10.31 4.62 -4.60
N LEU A 70 -11.44 4.77 -3.93
CA LEU A 70 -12.75 4.59 -4.56
C LEU A 70 -13.55 5.87 -4.65
N GLY A 71 -12.93 7.02 -4.46
CA GLY A 71 -13.62 8.30 -4.60
C GLY A 71 -13.20 9.31 -3.57
N LEU A 72 -14.17 10.11 -3.11
CA LEU A 72 -13.89 11.20 -2.18
C LEU A 72 -13.74 10.75 -0.73
N ASN A 73 -14.44 9.67 -0.36
CA ASN A 73 -14.48 9.22 1.03
C ASN A 73 -13.57 8.03 1.27
N GLN A 74 -13.01 7.96 2.46
CA GLN A 74 -12.22 6.81 2.86
C GLN A 74 -13.12 5.60 3.03
N THR A 75 -12.67 4.45 2.51
CA THR A 75 -13.43 3.19 2.56
C THR A 75 -12.54 2.09 3.13
N ILE A 76 -13.13 0.90 3.25
CA ILE A 76 -12.40 -0.27 3.70
C ILE A 76 -11.22 -0.59 2.76
N ALA A 77 -11.34 -0.25 1.48
CA ALA A 77 -10.24 -0.47 0.54
C ALA A 77 -9.00 0.32 0.96
N ASP A 78 -9.17 1.58 1.34
CA ASP A 78 -8.05 2.39 1.80
C ASP A 78 -7.42 1.78 3.06
N LEU A 79 -8.25 1.39 4.01
CA LEU A 79 -7.76 0.84 5.27
C LEU A 79 -7.07 -0.51 5.11
N ALA A 80 -7.55 -1.33 4.18
CA ALA A 80 -6.98 -2.66 3.94
C ALA A 80 -5.66 -2.59 3.19
N ILE A 81 -5.48 -1.58 2.35
CA ILE A 81 -4.35 -1.52 1.43
C ILE A 81 -3.20 -0.67 1.94
N PHE A 82 -3.48 0.46 2.62
CA PHE A 82 -2.42 1.39 2.96
C PHE A 82 -1.30 0.80 3.83
N PRO A 83 -1.55 -0.13 4.76
CA PRO A 83 -0.45 -0.69 5.55
C PRO A 83 0.60 -1.38 4.69
N PHE A 84 0.20 -2.02 3.60
CA PHE A 84 1.13 -2.69 2.69
C PHE A 84 1.88 -1.68 1.83
N ILE A 85 1.22 -0.60 1.43
CA ILE A 85 1.89 0.48 0.69
C ILE A 85 2.92 1.15 1.60
N ARG A 86 2.59 1.30 2.88
CA ARG A 86 3.52 1.84 3.87
C ARG A 86 4.78 0.96 3.96
N GLN A 87 4.60 -0.36 4.03
CA GLN A 87 5.73 -1.28 4.05
C GLN A 87 6.59 -1.13 2.80
N PHE A 88 5.94 -1.04 1.64
CA PHE A 88 6.64 -0.88 0.37
C PHE A 88 7.47 0.40 0.35
N SER A 89 6.90 1.50 0.80
CA SER A 89 7.59 2.79 0.81
C SER A 89 8.79 2.79 1.76
N ASN A 90 8.80 1.93 2.75
CA ASN A 90 9.86 1.88 3.74
C ASN A 90 11.02 0.94 3.38
N VAL A 91 10.89 0.15 2.33
CA VAL A 91 11.98 -0.74 1.91
C VAL A 91 13.17 0.08 1.39
N GLU A 92 12.89 1.05 0.53
CA GLU A 92 13.91 1.98 0.02
C GLU A 92 13.35 3.39 0.10
N PRO A 93 13.39 4.01 1.28
CA PRO A 93 12.72 5.30 1.49
C PRO A 93 13.18 6.41 0.55
N ASN A 94 14.47 6.45 0.24
CA ASN A 94 15.00 7.50 -0.65
C ASN A 94 14.49 7.32 -2.07
N TRP A 95 14.41 6.08 -2.54
CA TRP A 95 13.85 5.79 -3.85
C TRP A 95 12.38 6.19 -3.90
N TRP A 96 11.63 5.85 -2.85
CA TRP A 96 10.21 6.19 -2.79
C TRP A 96 9.99 7.71 -2.86
N LYS A 97 10.80 8.46 -2.12
CA LYS A 97 10.71 9.92 -2.12
C LYS A 97 11.00 10.52 -3.49
N SER A 98 11.90 9.91 -4.25
CA SER A 98 12.25 10.40 -5.58
C SER A 98 11.31 9.90 -6.66
N SER A 99 10.40 9.00 -6.33
CA SER A 99 9.45 8.44 -7.28
C SER A 99 8.37 9.47 -7.64
N ASN A 100 7.63 9.20 -8.72
CA ASN A 100 6.57 10.09 -9.18
C ASN A 100 5.21 9.77 -8.58
N TYR A 101 5.16 8.95 -7.54
CA TYR A 101 3.89 8.54 -6.92
C TYR A 101 3.45 9.57 -5.88
N LYS A 102 3.27 10.81 -6.31
CA LYS A 102 2.96 11.92 -5.40
C LYS A 102 1.57 11.80 -4.78
N LYS A 103 0.60 11.38 -5.57
CA LYS A 103 -0.78 11.25 -5.07
C LYS A 103 -0.88 10.09 -4.10
N THR A 104 -0.22 8.98 -4.42
CA THR A 104 -0.18 7.82 -3.52
C THR A 104 0.51 8.18 -2.21
N THR A 105 1.59 8.95 -2.28
CA THR A 105 2.31 9.38 -1.08
C THR A 105 1.42 10.25 -0.18
N LYS A 106 0.71 11.21 -0.76
CA LYS A 106 -0.20 12.07 0.00
C LYS A 106 -1.35 11.28 0.60
N TRP A 107 -1.92 10.37 -0.17
CA TRP A 107 -2.97 9.49 0.30
C TRP A 107 -2.48 8.64 1.48
N LEU A 108 -1.30 8.08 1.36
CA LEU A 108 -0.70 7.27 2.41
C LEU A 108 -0.55 8.07 3.70
N GLU A 109 -0.07 9.30 3.60
CA GLU A 109 0.06 10.17 4.76
C GLU A 109 -1.30 10.46 5.41
N ARG A 110 -2.31 10.71 4.58
CA ARG A 110 -3.67 10.94 5.09
C ARG A 110 -4.22 9.73 5.83
N CYS A 111 -3.99 8.53 5.28
CA CYS A 111 -4.44 7.30 5.93
C CYS A 111 -3.77 7.10 7.27
N ILE A 112 -2.47 7.32 7.34
CA ILE A 112 -1.73 7.16 8.60
C ILE A 112 -2.23 8.13 9.67
N LYS A 113 -2.58 9.34 9.26
CA LYS A 113 -3.03 10.39 10.17
C LYS A 113 -4.53 10.37 10.44
N SER A 114 -5.28 9.49 9.77
CA SER A 114 -6.74 9.52 9.89
C SER A 114 -7.22 9.14 11.28
N ASP A 115 -8.32 9.75 11.70
CA ASP A 115 -8.94 9.44 12.99
C ASP A 115 -9.35 7.98 13.08
N LEU A 116 -9.83 7.45 11.96
CA LEU A 116 -10.27 6.06 11.93
C LEU A 116 -9.10 5.12 12.20
N PHE A 117 -7.95 5.39 11.59
CA PHE A 117 -6.75 4.60 11.83
C PHE A 117 -6.38 4.65 13.31
N HIS A 118 -6.34 5.86 13.90
CA HIS A 118 -5.99 6.02 15.31
C HIS A 118 -6.98 5.32 16.23
N LYS A 119 -8.27 5.41 15.91
CA LYS A 119 -9.31 4.72 16.69
C LYS A 119 -9.12 3.21 16.66
N ILE A 120 -8.82 2.65 15.50
CA ILE A 120 -8.57 1.22 15.38
C ILE A 120 -7.34 0.82 16.19
N MET A 121 -6.26 1.58 16.08
CA MET A 121 -5.04 1.29 16.81
C MET A 121 -5.25 1.38 18.32
N ASP A 122 -5.99 2.38 18.79
CA ASP A 122 -6.30 2.52 20.20
C ASP A 122 -7.13 1.37 20.72
N LYS A 123 -8.11 0.94 19.94
CA LYS A 123 -8.98 -0.18 20.29
C LYS A 123 -8.20 -1.48 20.46
N HIS A 124 -7.12 -1.63 19.73
CA HIS A 124 -6.27 -2.82 19.79
C HIS A 124 -4.94 -2.54 20.47
N ALA A 125 -4.91 -1.56 21.37
CA ALA A 125 -3.68 -1.14 22.04
C ALA A 125 -3.00 -2.26 22.81
N ILE A 126 -3.78 -3.17 23.38
CA ILE A 126 -3.24 -4.30 24.13
C ILE A 126 -2.42 -5.25 23.27
N TRP A 127 -2.54 -5.15 21.97
CA TRP A 127 -1.79 -5.99 21.03
C TRP A 127 -0.45 -5.36 20.66
N LYS A 128 -0.20 -4.14 21.10
CA LYS A 128 0.96 -3.37 20.67
C LYS A 128 2.25 -3.61 21.45
N PRO A 129 2.26 -4.21 22.63
CA PRO A 129 3.50 -4.33 23.38
C PRO A 129 4.65 -4.95 22.58
N ASN A 130 4.32 -5.73 21.57
CA ASN A 130 5.31 -6.39 20.74
C ASN A 130 5.64 -5.65 19.46
N LEU A 131 5.11 -4.45 19.29
CA LEU A 131 5.31 -3.68 18.06
C LEU A 131 6.43 -2.65 18.17
N THR A 132 7.15 -2.68 19.22
CA THR A 132 8.28 -1.79 19.41
C THR A 132 9.50 -2.22 18.64
#